data_03718a7cd6eb35fdf66952cb2c745bf8
#
_entry.id   03718a7cd6eb35fdf66952cb2c745bf8
#
_cell.length_a   1.000
_cell.length_b   1.000
_cell.length_c   1.000
_cell.angle_alpha   90.00
_cell.angle_beta   90.00
_cell.angle_gamma   90.00
#
_symmetry.space_group_name_H-M   'P 1'
#
loop_
_entity.id
_entity.type
_entity.pdbx_description
1 polymer ?
#
loop_
_entity_poly.entity_id
_entity_poly.type
_entity_poly.pdbx_seq_one_letter_code
_entity_poly.pdbx_strand_id
1 'polypeptide(L)'
;MFLGASSLSLDAKGRLSVPTRHHEALMTSCEGHVVITQHYEGCLMVFPKPAWEAFSTKISALPMSSLRLKRMYLSNAMNVELDSTGRILISPELREAVGITKETTLRGMGHYFELWDKVAYDAYDTRQKRSMQEVMPTELNDITF
;
A
#
# COMPACT_ATOMS: atom_id res chain seq x y z
N MET A 1 5.02 11.04 8.44
CA MET A 1 3.69 10.50 8.15
C MET A 1 3.34 10.73 6.69
N PHE A 2 2.88 9.70 6.00
CA PHE A 2 2.53 9.78 4.59
C PHE A 2 1.05 10.07 4.42
N LEU A 3 0.74 11.15 3.72
CA LEU A 3 -0.64 11.63 3.54
C LEU A 3 -0.89 11.94 2.07
N GLY A 4 -2.16 11.97 1.72
CA GLY A 4 -2.62 12.40 0.41
C GLY A 4 -2.60 11.29 -0.64
N ALA A 5 -3.17 11.61 -1.78
CA ALA A 5 -3.30 10.68 -2.90
C ALA A 5 -2.64 11.28 -4.15
N SER A 6 -2.06 10.42 -4.95
CA SER A 6 -1.42 10.79 -6.22
C SER A 6 -1.86 9.83 -7.31
N SER A 7 -2.31 10.37 -8.44
CA SER A 7 -2.60 9.58 -9.64
C SER A 7 -1.30 9.43 -10.41
N LEU A 8 -0.84 8.20 -10.62
CA LEU A 8 0.45 7.88 -11.20
C LEU A 8 0.32 6.77 -12.23
N SER A 9 1.09 6.88 -13.31
CA SER A 9 1.14 5.83 -14.34
C SER A 9 2.40 5.01 -14.16
N LEU A 10 2.31 3.69 -14.25
CA LEU A 10 3.47 2.83 -14.34
C LEU A 10 4.15 3.02 -15.70
N ASP A 11 5.47 2.97 -15.73
CA ASP A 11 6.19 2.95 -17.00
C ASP A 11 6.12 1.56 -17.64
N ALA A 12 6.71 1.43 -18.85
CA ALA A 12 6.65 0.17 -19.60
C ALA A 12 7.31 -1.01 -18.86
N LYS A 13 8.20 -0.74 -17.92
CA LYS A 13 8.88 -1.77 -17.12
C LYS A 13 8.19 -2.05 -15.78
N GLY A 14 7.08 -1.39 -15.52
CA GLY A 14 6.34 -1.54 -14.25
C GLY A 14 6.91 -0.73 -13.10
N ARG A 15 7.65 0.34 -13.37
CA ARG A 15 8.19 1.22 -12.33
C ARG A 15 7.23 2.36 -12.04
N LEU A 16 7.10 2.67 -10.76
CA LEU A 16 6.29 3.77 -10.24
C LEU A 16 7.20 4.89 -9.75
N SER A 17 7.01 6.10 -10.29
CA SER A 17 7.72 7.28 -9.77
C SER A 17 7.02 7.76 -8.51
N VAL A 18 7.67 7.57 -7.37
CA VAL A 18 7.14 8.04 -6.08
C VAL A 18 7.17 9.57 -6.07
N PRO A 19 6.08 10.24 -5.65
CA PRO A 19 6.07 11.71 -5.59
C PRO A 19 7.24 12.28 -4.81
N THR A 20 7.84 13.33 -5.32
CA THR A 20 9.03 13.95 -4.73
C THR A 20 8.86 14.32 -3.27
N ARG A 21 7.65 14.73 -2.89
CA ARG A 21 7.35 15.11 -1.49
C ARG A 21 7.56 13.98 -0.49
N HIS A 22 7.63 12.73 -0.95
CA HIS A 22 7.87 11.58 -0.08
C HIS A 22 9.32 11.09 -0.10
N HIS A 23 10.16 11.60 -1.01
CA HIS A 23 11.53 11.09 -1.18
C HIS A 23 12.38 11.29 0.06
N GLU A 24 12.36 12.49 0.63
CA GLU A 24 13.18 12.81 1.81
C GLU A 24 12.85 11.88 2.98
N ALA A 25 11.56 11.71 3.28
CA ALA A 25 11.13 10.84 4.37
C ALA A 25 11.57 9.39 4.15
N LEU A 26 11.45 8.89 2.92
CA LEU A 26 11.86 7.52 2.60
C LEU A 26 13.38 7.35 2.66
N MET A 27 14.14 8.32 2.19
CA MET A 27 15.60 8.25 2.25
C MET A 27 16.11 8.38 3.68
N THR A 28 15.51 9.26 4.47
CA THR A 28 15.91 9.47 5.86
C THR A 28 15.55 8.30 6.77
N SER A 29 14.33 7.75 6.63
CA SER A 29 13.83 6.71 7.54
C SER A 29 14.32 5.32 7.20
N CYS A 30 14.60 5.01 5.94
CA CYS A 30 14.93 3.65 5.51
C CYS A 30 15.89 3.57 4.32
N GLU A 31 16.57 4.65 3.98
CA GLU A 31 17.50 4.69 2.85
C GLU A 31 16.86 4.23 1.52
N GLY A 32 15.57 4.49 1.37
CA GLY A 32 14.81 4.09 0.18
C GLY A 32 14.40 2.63 0.13
N HIS A 33 14.62 1.86 1.20
CA HIS A 33 14.22 0.44 1.25
C HIS A 33 12.76 0.33 1.65
N VAL A 34 11.96 -0.26 0.78
CA VAL A 34 10.53 -0.51 1.02
C VAL A 34 10.22 -1.98 0.81
N VAL A 35 9.09 -2.41 1.38
CA VAL A 35 8.55 -3.75 1.16
C VAL A 35 7.15 -3.61 0.60
N ILE A 36 6.88 -4.32 -0.50
CA ILE A 36 5.58 -4.29 -1.17
C ILE A 36 4.93 -5.65 -0.99
N THR A 37 3.67 -5.67 -0.56
CA THR A 37 2.92 -6.92 -0.41
C THR A 37 1.45 -6.71 -0.77
N GLN A 38 0.71 -7.81 -0.86
CA GLN A 38 -0.72 -7.77 -1.15
C GLN A 38 -1.52 -7.38 0.09
N HIS A 39 -2.68 -6.76 -0.15
CA HIS A 39 -3.68 -6.48 0.86
C HIS A 39 -4.95 -7.25 0.52
N TYR A 40 -5.64 -7.78 1.53
CA TYR A 40 -6.85 -8.59 1.31
C TYR A 40 -7.97 -7.82 0.59
N GLU A 41 -7.94 -6.50 0.65
CA GLU A 41 -8.95 -5.66 -0.02
C GLU A 41 -8.71 -5.46 -1.52
N GLY A 42 -7.65 -6.01 -2.09
CA GLY A 42 -7.40 -5.97 -3.52
C GLY A 42 -6.45 -4.87 -3.98
N CYS A 43 -5.60 -4.38 -3.10
CA CYS A 43 -4.53 -3.43 -3.44
C CYS A 43 -3.18 -3.96 -2.98
N LEU A 44 -2.14 -3.17 -3.22
CA LEU A 44 -0.81 -3.41 -2.67
C LEU A 44 -0.56 -2.47 -1.49
N MET A 45 0.21 -2.94 -0.52
CA MET A 45 0.73 -2.14 0.57
C MET A 45 2.21 -1.89 0.30
N VAL A 46 2.64 -0.64 0.44
CA VAL A 46 4.05 -0.24 0.30
C VAL A 46 4.51 0.29 1.64
N PHE A 47 5.39 -0.47 2.28
CA PHE A 47 5.89 -0.14 3.62
C PHE A 47 7.32 0.36 3.55
N PRO A 48 7.65 1.50 4.18
CA PRO A 48 9.03 1.75 4.58
C PRO A 48 9.51 0.60 5.47
N LYS A 49 10.75 0.22 5.35
CA LYS A 49 11.28 -0.98 6.05
C LYS A 49 10.96 -1.03 7.54
N PRO A 50 11.13 0.05 8.35
CA PRO A 50 10.77 -0.02 9.78
C PRO A 50 9.30 -0.32 10.03
N ALA A 51 8.40 0.25 9.22
CA ALA A 51 6.96 -0.02 9.33
C ALA A 51 6.64 -1.47 8.95
N TRP A 52 7.33 -2.00 7.95
CA TRP A 52 7.21 -3.41 7.57
C TRP A 52 7.63 -4.33 8.72
N GLU A 53 8.73 -4.03 9.38
CA GLU A 53 9.22 -4.86 10.50
C GLU A 53 8.16 -4.92 11.61
N ALA A 54 7.56 -3.79 11.97
CA ALA A 54 6.50 -3.74 12.96
C ALA A 54 5.25 -4.53 12.53
N PHE A 55 4.82 -4.35 11.29
CA PHE A 55 3.64 -5.03 10.73
C PHE A 55 3.89 -6.53 10.61
N SER A 56 5.00 -6.95 10.03
CA SER A 56 5.31 -8.36 9.80
C SER A 56 5.46 -9.14 11.10
N THR A 57 5.96 -8.52 12.16
CA THR A 57 6.03 -9.13 13.49
C THR A 57 4.63 -9.47 14.00
N LYS A 58 3.67 -8.56 13.83
CA LYS A 58 2.28 -8.80 14.24
C LYS A 58 1.64 -9.92 13.42
N ILE A 59 1.87 -9.93 12.10
CA ILE A 59 1.34 -10.99 11.23
C ILE A 59 1.96 -12.34 11.58
N SER A 60 3.27 -12.38 11.83
CA SER A 60 3.96 -13.62 12.22
C SER A 60 3.47 -14.21 13.52
N ALA A 61 2.99 -13.37 14.44
CA ALA A 61 2.46 -13.81 15.74
C ALA A 61 1.02 -14.33 15.69
N LEU A 62 0.35 -14.23 14.54
CA LEU A 62 -1.01 -14.75 14.40
C LEU A 62 -1.04 -16.27 14.57
N PRO A 63 -2.16 -16.83 15.10
CA PRO A 63 -2.27 -18.27 15.30
C PRO A 63 -2.35 -19.03 13.97
N MET A 64 -2.19 -20.34 14.02
CA MET A 64 -2.25 -21.23 12.84
C MET A 64 -3.58 -21.12 12.10
N SER A 65 -4.66 -20.78 12.79
CA SER A 65 -5.96 -20.53 12.16
C SER A 65 -5.95 -19.37 11.16
N SER A 66 -4.95 -18.50 11.25
CA SER A 66 -4.77 -17.34 10.36
C SER A 66 -3.69 -17.55 9.31
N LEU A 67 -3.40 -18.80 8.96
CA LEU A 67 -2.35 -19.15 8.01
C LEU A 67 -2.55 -18.52 6.63
N ARG A 68 -3.81 -18.35 6.21
CA ARG A 68 -4.13 -17.67 4.95
C ARG A 68 -3.63 -16.23 4.91
N LEU A 69 -3.76 -15.52 6.03
CA LEU A 69 -3.26 -14.14 6.15
C LEU A 69 -1.74 -14.10 6.12
N LYS A 70 -1.09 -15.03 6.81
CA LYS A 70 0.38 -15.13 6.77
C LYS A 70 0.88 -15.36 5.35
N ARG A 71 0.24 -16.25 4.59
CA ARG A 71 0.62 -16.49 3.19
C ARG A 71 0.44 -15.24 2.35
N MET A 72 -0.69 -14.54 2.50
CA MET A 72 -0.96 -13.34 1.72
C MET A 72 0.07 -12.25 2.00
N TYR A 73 0.29 -11.92 3.26
CA TYR A 73 1.12 -10.78 3.63
C TYR A 73 2.62 -11.08 3.64
N LEU A 74 3.03 -12.27 4.06
CA LEU A 74 4.44 -12.59 4.20
C LEU A 74 5.01 -13.25 2.93
N SER A 75 4.32 -14.25 2.38
CA SER A 75 4.88 -14.98 1.25
C SER A 75 4.87 -14.21 -0.07
N ASN A 76 4.05 -13.16 -0.17
CA ASN A 76 4.00 -12.30 -1.36
C ASN A 76 4.84 -11.03 -1.21
N ALA A 77 5.48 -10.82 -0.07
CA ALA A 77 6.25 -9.61 0.19
C ALA A 77 7.55 -9.59 -0.62
N MET A 78 7.86 -8.43 -1.19
CA MET A 78 9.07 -8.21 -1.98
C MET A 78 9.80 -6.97 -1.48
N ASN A 79 11.13 -7.12 -1.28
CA ASN A 79 12.00 -6.01 -0.95
C ASN A 79 12.32 -5.23 -2.22
N VAL A 80 12.17 -3.91 -2.17
CA VAL A 80 12.42 -3.02 -3.30
C VAL A 80 13.14 -1.77 -2.81
N GLU A 81 14.00 -1.21 -3.64
CA GLU A 81 14.69 0.04 -3.32
C GLU A 81 14.26 1.13 -4.29
N LEU A 82 14.15 2.36 -3.79
CA LEU A 82 14.05 3.53 -4.66
C LEU A 82 15.32 3.62 -5.51
N ASP A 83 15.14 3.78 -6.81
CA ASP A 83 16.29 4.04 -7.68
C ASP A 83 16.73 5.51 -7.57
N SER A 84 17.79 5.88 -8.31
CA SER A 84 18.36 7.22 -8.25
C SER A 84 17.39 8.33 -8.66
N THR A 85 16.33 7.98 -9.38
CA THR A 85 15.29 8.95 -9.80
C THR A 85 14.01 8.86 -8.98
N GLY A 86 14.02 8.09 -7.89
CA GLY A 86 12.88 7.97 -6.99
C GLY A 86 11.78 7.02 -7.47
N ARG A 87 12.13 6.01 -8.27
CA ARG A 87 11.17 5.02 -8.76
C ARG A 87 11.32 3.71 -8.01
N ILE A 88 10.20 2.99 -7.87
CA ILE A 88 10.18 1.63 -7.35
C ILE A 88 9.61 0.69 -8.40
N LEU A 89 10.14 -0.53 -8.46
CA LEU A 89 9.66 -1.55 -9.37
C LEU A 89 8.51 -2.33 -8.74
N ILE A 90 7.38 -2.37 -9.43
CA ILE A 90 6.25 -3.22 -9.02
C ILE A 90 6.33 -4.48 -9.87
N SER A 91 6.59 -5.62 -9.25
CA SER A 91 6.76 -6.87 -9.98
C SER A 91 5.50 -7.28 -10.76
N PRO A 92 5.65 -8.03 -11.87
CA PRO A 92 4.49 -8.53 -12.61
C PRO A 92 3.54 -9.34 -11.74
N GLU A 93 4.07 -10.17 -10.84
CA GLU A 93 3.27 -11.02 -9.94
C GLU A 93 2.38 -10.17 -9.02
N LEU A 94 2.94 -9.11 -8.44
CA LEU A 94 2.17 -8.21 -7.57
C LEU A 94 1.13 -7.42 -8.38
N ARG A 95 1.50 -6.94 -9.56
CA ARG A 95 0.55 -6.21 -10.42
C ARG A 95 -0.63 -7.08 -10.82
N GLU A 96 -0.37 -8.30 -11.26
CA GLU A 96 -1.41 -9.25 -11.67
C GLU A 96 -2.33 -9.61 -10.50
N ALA A 97 -1.76 -9.80 -9.32
CA ALA A 97 -2.53 -10.20 -8.14
C ALA A 97 -3.64 -9.19 -7.78
N VAL A 98 -3.46 -7.91 -8.09
CA VAL A 98 -4.41 -6.85 -7.74
C VAL A 98 -4.96 -6.10 -8.97
N GLY A 99 -4.70 -6.61 -10.17
CA GLY A 99 -5.26 -6.05 -11.40
C GLY A 99 -4.70 -4.70 -11.82
N ILE A 100 -3.50 -4.36 -11.39
CA ILE A 100 -2.84 -3.11 -11.80
C ILE A 100 -2.26 -3.29 -13.21
N THR A 101 -2.65 -2.41 -14.12
CA THR A 101 -2.12 -2.41 -15.50
C THR A 101 -1.23 -1.21 -15.76
N LYS A 102 -1.75 0.01 -15.66
CA LYS A 102 -0.97 1.22 -15.93
C LYS A 102 -1.34 2.37 -14.99
N GLU A 103 -2.60 2.79 -15.01
CA GLU A 103 -3.07 3.93 -14.21
C GLU A 103 -3.33 3.49 -12.77
N THR A 104 -2.69 4.17 -11.82
CA THR A 104 -2.76 3.82 -10.41
C THR A 104 -3.10 5.03 -9.56
N THR A 105 -3.45 4.76 -8.30
CA THR A 105 -3.49 5.79 -7.26
C THR A 105 -2.65 5.31 -6.08
N LEU A 106 -1.69 6.14 -5.69
CA LEU A 106 -0.85 5.91 -4.51
C LEU A 106 -1.42 6.75 -3.36
N ARG A 107 -1.76 6.09 -2.28
CA ARG A 107 -2.47 6.73 -1.18
C ARG A 107 -1.67 6.61 0.11
N GLY A 108 -1.38 7.74 0.75
CA GLY A 108 -0.71 7.77 2.05
C GLY A 108 -1.65 7.31 3.16
N MET A 109 -1.19 6.36 3.97
CA MET A 109 -1.96 5.74 5.05
C MET A 109 -1.31 5.99 6.42
N GLY A 110 -0.52 7.04 6.56
CA GLY A 110 0.21 7.36 7.78
C GLY A 110 1.59 6.74 7.79
N HIS A 111 1.71 5.47 8.15
CA HIS A 111 3.00 4.78 8.24
C HIS A 111 3.40 4.01 6.98
N TYR A 112 2.50 3.90 6.02
CA TYR A 112 2.69 3.14 4.78
C TYR A 112 1.82 3.73 3.68
N PHE A 113 1.89 3.13 2.48
CA PHE A 113 1.05 3.52 1.35
C PHE A 113 0.23 2.35 0.87
N GLU A 114 -0.94 2.64 0.29
CA GLU A 114 -1.66 1.71 -0.56
C GLU A 114 -1.48 2.11 -2.02
N LEU A 115 -1.28 1.11 -2.87
CA LEU A 115 -1.23 1.29 -4.32
C LEU A 115 -2.37 0.49 -4.94
N TRP A 116 -3.25 1.20 -5.62
CA TRP A 116 -4.45 0.63 -6.24
C TRP A 116 -4.42 0.83 -7.75
N ASP A 117 -5.00 -0.11 -8.48
CA ASP A 117 -5.48 0.19 -9.82
C ASP A 117 -6.50 1.33 -9.73
N LYS A 118 -6.37 2.33 -10.60
CA LYS A 118 -7.20 3.56 -10.51
C LYS A 118 -8.69 3.25 -10.61
N VAL A 119 -9.09 2.44 -11.59
CA VAL A 119 -10.50 2.09 -11.80
C VAL A 119 -11.04 1.27 -10.63
N ALA A 120 -10.25 0.31 -10.15
CA ALA A 120 -10.63 -0.52 -9.01
C ALA A 120 -10.81 0.32 -7.74
N TYR A 121 -9.93 1.29 -7.50
CA TYR A 121 -10.06 2.18 -6.35
C TYR A 121 -11.34 3.03 -6.42
N ASP A 122 -11.62 3.61 -7.58
CA ASP A 122 -12.79 4.46 -7.73
C ASP A 122 -14.09 3.68 -7.46
N ALA A 123 -14.17 2.43 -7.92
CA ALA A 123 -15.31 1.57 -7.63
C ALA A 123 -15.40 1.20 -6.14
N TYR A 124 -14.29 0.85 -5.52
CA TYR A 124 -14.19 0.55 -4.10
C TYR A 124 -14.61 1.76 -3.25
N ASP A 125 -14.07 2.93 -3.55
CA ASP A 125 -14.33 4.17 -2.82
C ASP A 125 -15.82 4.56 -2.89
N THR A 126 -16.43 4.42 -4.05
CA THR A 126 -17.87 4.68 -4.22
C THR A 126 -18.69 3.79 -3.31
N ARG A 127 -18.40 2.49 -3.26
CA ARG A 127 -19.11 1.54 -2.38
C ARG A 127 -18.91 1.87 -0.91
N GLN A 128 -17.69 2.21 -0.51
CA GLN A 128 -17.37 2.52 0.89
C GLN A 128 -18.05 3.80 1.35
N LYS A 129 -18.05 4.84 0.54
CA LYS A 129 -18.74 6.09 0.86
C LYS A 129 -20.24 5.88 1.04
N ARG A 130 -20.85 5.09 0.17
CA ARG A 130 -22.28 4.77 0.29
C ARG A 130 -22.56 4.06 1.61
N SER A 131 -21.78 3.05 1.95
CA SER A 131 -21.92 2.30 3.20
C SER A 131 -21.78 3.22 4.43
N MET A 132 -20.80 4.12 4.43
CA MET A 132 -20.59 5.06 5.53
C MET A 132 -21.72 6.09 5.66
N GLN A 133 -22.35 6.47 4.55
CA GLN A 133 -23.51 7.38 4.56
C GLN A 133 -24.77 6.71 5.10
N GLU A 134 -24.92 5.41 4.86
CA GLU A 134 -26.07 4.64 5.35
C GLU A 134 -25.94 4.34 6.85
N VAL A 135 -24.75 4.00 7.32
CA VAL A 135 -24.48 3.66 8.71
C VAL A 135 -23.19 4.37 9.16
N MET A 136 -23.31 5.25 10.15
CA MET A 136 -22.16 5.96 10.69
C MET A 136 -21.13 4.97 11.28
N PRO A 137 -19.86 5.09 10.90
CA PRO A 137 -18.82 4.22 11.46
C PRO A 137 -18.65 4.41 12.96
N THR A 138 -18.72 3.33 13.72
CA THR A 138 -18.60 3.36 15.17
C THR A 138 -17.19 3.70 15.66
N GLU A 139 -16.19 3.48 14.80
CA GLU A 139 -14.78 3.82 15.07
C GLU A 139 -14.58 5.30 15.38
N LEU A 140 -15.48 6.16 14.88
CA LEU A 140 -15.39 7.61 15.09
C LEU A 140 -15.99 8.08 16.43
N ASN A 141 -16.69 7.21 17.18
CA ASN A 141 -17.40 7.59 18.39
C ASN A 141 -16.47 8.20 19.46
N ASP A 142 -15.25 7.74 19.56
CA ASP A 142 -14.27 8.20 20.56
C ASP A 142 -13.32 9.27 20.04
N ILE A 143 -13.55 9.76 18.82
CA ILE A 143 -12.71 10.78 18.21
C ILE A 143 -13.44 12.12 18.23
N THR A 144 -12.80 13.13 18.82
CA THR A 144 -13.34 14.49 18.87
C THR A 144 -12.81 15.28 17.68
N PHE A 145 -13.70 15.88 16.94
CA PHE A 145 -13.32 16.74 15.82
C PHE A 145 -13.11 18.17 16.26
#